data_dca08a486d1d7de5efc5f8ea78b26fa7
#
_entry.id   dca08a486d1d7de5efc5f8ea78b26fa7
#
_cell.length_a   1.000
_cell.length_b   1.000
_cell.length_c   1.000
_cell.angle_alpha   90.00
_cell.angle_beta   90.00
_cell.angle_gamma   90.00
#
_symmetry.space_group_name_H-M   'P 1'
#
loop_
_entity.id
_entity.type
_entity.pdbx_description
1 polymer ?
#
loop_
_entity_poly.entity_id
_entity_poly.type
_entity_poly.pdbx_seq_one_letter_code
_entity_poly.pdbx_strand_id
1 'polypeptide(L)'
;MGTTGQGQSVPLVLGSAGTDADRRATPEVFERNINVKVIRRDPGHVQVLASFLDLEHSFDAEMIVEVASGRIEHAKAHMAKRPFQTLCLRALDNIQRLEGEIIGRGIYRRITDLIGKSTGCVHLAEIFQSAVGFTATILIALRSGFIEDPKLSEQEAREKLLPVLKNSCQVFRVEGK
;
A
#
# COMPACT_ATOMS: atom_id res chain seq x y z
N MET A 1 -32.76 -28.66 -11.07
CA MET A 1 -32.33 -29.23 -9.78
C MET A 1 -31.26 -28.31 -9.24
N GLY A 2 -31.63 -27.50 -8.25
CA GLY A 2 -30.74 -26.51 -7.67
C GLY A 2 -29.87 -27.13 -6.58
N THR A 3 -28.63 -26.64 -6.46
CA THR A 3 -27.81 -26.84 -5.27
C THR A 3 -27.45 -25.46 -4.72
N THR A 4 -28.15 -25.08 -3.67
CA THR A 4 -27.86 -23.92 -2.81
C THR A 4 -26.60 -24.20 -1.99
N GLY A 5 -25.52 -23.47 -2.25
CA GLY A 5 -24.36 -23.46 -1.39
C GLY A 5 -24.66 -22.69 -0.09
N GLN A 6 -24.71 -23.41 1.02
CA GLN A 6 -24.84 -22.85 2.36
C GLN A 6 -23.48 -22.28 2.78
N GLY A 7 -23.42 -20.97 2.97
CA GLY A 7 -22.31 -20.31 3.64
C GLY A 7 -22.25 -20.73 5.12
N GLN A 8 -21.20 -21.41 5.51
CA GLN A 8 -20.91 -21.70 6.91
C GLN A 8 -20.39 -20.43 7.60
N SER A 9 -21.21 -19.86 8.47
CA SER A 9 -20.79 -18.85 9.43
C SER A 9 -19.92 -19.51 10.50
N VAL A 10 -18.67 -19.07 10.63
CA VAL A 10 -17.79 -19.48 11.74
C VAL A 10 -18.32 -18.82 13.02
N PRO A 11 -18.71 -19.57 14.05
CA PRO A 11 -19.19 -18.98 15.29
C PRO A 11 -18.05 -18.28 16.03
N LEU A 12 -18.29 -17.03 16.43
CA LEU A 12 -17.42 -16.31 17.36
C LEU A 12 -17.50 -16.99 18.73
N VAL A 13 -16.51 -17.77 19.11
CA VAL A 13 -16.43 -18.38 20.44
C VAL A 13 -16.07 -17.31 21.44
N LEU A 14 -17.06 -16.74 22.12
CA LEU A 14 -16.85 -15.97 23.34
C LEU A 14 -16.41 -16.95 24.43
N GLY A 15 -15.12 -16.87 24.79
CA GLY A 15 -14.50 -17.76 25.77
C GLY A 15 -15.14 -17.65 27.15
N SER A 16 -15.50 -18.81 27.71
CA SER A 16 -15.81 -19.01 29.12
C SER A 16 -14.60 -18.59 29.98
N ALA A 17 -14.84 -18.02 31.16
CA ALA A 17 -13.81 -17.63 32.10
C ALA A 17 -12.95 -18.84 32.50
N GLY A 18 -11.80 -19.00 31.85
CA GLY A 18 -10.80 -20.01 32.14
C GLY A 18 -10.05 -19.73 33.46
N THR A 19 -9.58 -20.78 34.09
CA THR A 19 -8.76 -20.73 35.31
C THR A 19 -7.40 -20.04 35.02
N ASP A 20 -6.71 -19.53 36.05
CA ASP A 20 -5.40 -18.85 35.93
C ASP A 20 -4.32 -19.66 35.19
N ALA A 21 -4.45 -20.99 35.13
CA ALA A 21 -3.59 -21.86 34.31
C ALA A 21 -3.85 -21.75 32.81
N ASP A 22 -5.10 -21.46 32.42
CA ASP A 22 -5.53 -21.33 31.02
C ASP A 22 -5.13 -19.96 30.42
N ARG A 23 -4.96 -18.94 31.27
CA ARG A 23 -4.47 -17.61 30.86
C ARG A 23 -3.02 -17.59 30.37
N ARG A 24 -2.23 -18.64 30.65
CA ARG A 24 -0.85 -18.76 30.19
C ARG A 24 -0.72 -19.35 28.79
N ALA A 25 -1.81 -19.80 28.20
CA ALA A 25 -1.82 -20.49 26.92
C ALA A 25 -2.43 -19.68 25.74
N THR A 26 -2.89 -18.45 25.96
CA THR A 26 -3.32 -17.59 24.85
C THR A 26 -2.08 -17.07 24.14
N PRO A 27 -1.91 -17.40 22.85
CA PRO A 27 -0.77 -16.89 22.10
C PRO A 27 -0.81 -15.36 22.07
N GLU A 28 0.34 -14.73 22.32
CA GLU A 28 0.50 -13.30 22.13
C GLU A 28 0.41 -13.00 20.62
N VAL A 29 -0.51 -12.12 20.21
CA VAL A 29 -0.72 -11.77 18.82
C VAL A 29 -0.14 -10.40 18.55
N PHE A 30 0.80 -10.33 17.62
CA PHE A 30 1.33 -9.08 17.10
C PHE A 30 0.77 -8.87 15.70
N GLU A 31 0.15 -7.72 15.47
CA GLU A 31 -0.52 -7.40 14.21
C GLU A 31 -0.04 -6.05 13.69
N ARG A 32 0.08 -5.95 12.35
CA ARG A 32 0.36 -4.71 11.65
C ARG A 32 -0.58 -4.58 10.46
N ASN A 33 -1.25 -3.45 10.38
CA ASN A 33 -2.16 -3.12 9.30
C ASN A 33 -1.62 -1.93 8.51
N ILE A 34 -1.47 -2.10 7.19
CA ILE A 34 -1.18 -1.01 6.26
C ILE A 34 -2.32 -0.96 5.25
N ASN A 35 -2.99 0.18 5.20
CA ASN A 35 -4.06 0.42 4.23
C ASN A 35 -3.63 1.52 3.27
N VAL A 36 -3.93 1.36 1.97
CA VAL A 36 -3.66 2.36 0.94
C VAL A 36 -4.92 2.59 0.13
N LYS A 37 -5.26 3.86 -0.06
CA LYS A 37 -6.37 4.32 -0.91
C LYS A 37 -5.83 5.30 -1.94
N VAL A 38 -6.20 5.09 -3.21
CA VAL A 38 -5.90 6.03 -4.30
C VAL A 38 -7.20 6.63 -4.79
N ILE A 39 -7.27 7.95 -4.83
CA ILE A 39 -8.44 8.73 -5.22
C ILE A 39 -8.06 9.55 -6.46
N ARG A 40 -8.82 9.44 -7.55
CA ARG A 40 -8.65 10.31 -8.72
C ARG A 40 -9.20 11.69 -8.35
N ARG A 41 -8.36 12.71 -8.30
CA ARG A 41 -8.77 14.09 -8.01
C ARG A 41 -9.29 14.80 -9.26
N ASP A 42 -8.57 14.63 -10.35
CA ASP A 42 -8.83 15.18 -11.66
C ASP A 42 -8.15 14.29 -12.72
N PRO A 43 -8.27 14.57 -14.04
CA PRO A 43 -7.63 13.75 -15.07
C PRO A 43 -6.10 13.65 -14.94
N GLY A 44 -5.47 14.67 -14.37
CA GLY A 44 -4.00 14.77 -14.26
C GLY A 44 -3.41 14.24 -12.95
N HIS A 45 -4.21 14.09 -11.88
CA HIS A 45 -3.69 13.82 -10.54
C HIS A 45 -4.47 12.77 -9.77
N VAL A 46 -3.74 12.00 -8.99
CA VAL A 46 -4.30 11.13 -7.94
C VAL A 46 -3.82 11.57 -6.56
N GLN A 47 -4.70 11.48 -5.59
CA GLN A 47 -4.39 11.59 -4.17
C GLN A 47 -4.24 10.19 -3.59
N VAL A 48 -3.15 9.94 -2.92
CA VAL A 48 -2.84 8.68 -2.26
C VAL A 48 -2.90 8.91 -0.76
N LEU A 49 -3.73 8.14 -0.09
CA LEU A 49 -3.87 8.14 1.36
C LEU A 49 -3.42 6.78 1.87
N ALA A 50 -2.55 6.75 2.86
CA ALA A 50 -2.13 5.52 3.50
C ALA A 50 -2.20 5.63 5.01
N SER A 51 -2.53 4.53 5.69
CA SER A 51 -2.47 4.42 7.14
C SER A 51 -1.66 3.20 7.55
N PHE A 52 -0.99 3.32 8.68
CA PHE A 52 -0.15 2.30 9.29
C PHE A 52 -0.53 2.19 10.75
N LEU A 53 -0.89 0.99 11.19
CA LEU A 53 -1.31 0.73 12.56
C LEU A 53 -0.68 -0.56 13.06
N ASP A 54 0.03 -0.48 14.18
CA ASP A 54 0.46 -1.63 14.98
C ASP A 54 0.39 -1.33 16.49
N LEU A 55 0.96 -2.22 17.30
CA LEU A 55 0.93 -2.07 18.75
C LEU A 55 1.48 -0.72 19.23
N GLU A 56 2.54 -0.19 18.60
CA GLU A 56 3.27 1.00 19.06
C GLU A 56 3.06 2.23 18.17
N HIS A 57 2.50 2.04 16.96
CA HIS A 57 2.45 3.09 15.95
C HIS A 57 1.03 3.29 15.39
N SER A 58 0.68 4.55 15.12
CA SER A 58 -0.45 4.94 14.29
C SER A 58 -0.02 6.13 13.45
N PHE A 59 0.17 5.90 12.15
CA PHE A 59 0.64 6.91 11.19
C PHE A 59 -0.33 7.05 10.05
N ASP A 60 -0.41 8.27 9.52
CA ASP A 60 -1.09 8.59 8.27
C ASP A 60 -0.08 9.23 7.31
N ALA A 61 -0.20 8.89 6.03
CA ALA A 61 0.61 9.46 4.95
C ALA A 61 -0.29 9.89 3.79
N GLU A 62 0.09 10.96 3.13
CA GLU A 62 -0.58 11.48 1.95
C GLU A 62 0.43 11.86 0.89
N MET A 63 0.10 11.57 -0.37
CA MET A 63 0.82 12.05 -1.55
C MET A 63 -0.16 12.58 -2.59
N ILE A 64 0.28 13.58 -3.35
CA ILE A 64 -0.31 13.98 -4.63
C ILE A 64 0.64 13.55 -5.72
N VAL A 65 0.12 12.84 -6.71
CA VAL A 65 0.93 12.26 -7.79
C VAL A 65 0.35 12.63 -9.15
N GLU A 66 1.19 13.16 -10.02
CA GLU A 66 0.85 13.44 -11.42
C GLU A 66 0.69 12.13 -12.20
N VAL A 67 -0.45 11.97 -12.86
CA VAL A 67 -0.77 10.73 -13.59
C VAL A 67 0.19 10.52 -14.77
N ALA A 68 0.53 11.56 -15.51
CA ALA A 68 1.34 11.44 -16.74
C ALA A 68 2.76 10.94 -16.47
N SER A 69 3.48 11.56 -15.54
CA SER A 69 4.87 11.24 -15.21
C SER A 69 5.02 10.20 -14.09
N GLY A 70 4.06 10.17 -13.15
CA GLY A 70 4.19 9.48 -11.87
C GLY A 70 5.01 10.26 -10.85
N ARG A 71 5.21 11.56 -11.06
CA ARG A 71 5.93 12.44 -10.14
C ARG A 71 5.13 12.66 -8.86
N ILE A 72 5.77 12.52 -7.73
CA ILE A 72 5.23 12.92 -6.43
C ILE A 72 5.37 14.44 -6.34
N GLU A 73 4.26 15.16 -6.37
CA GLU A 73 4.24 16.63 -6.29
C GLU A 73 4.15 17.11 -4.86
N HIS A 74 3.52 16.33 -3.99
CA HIS A 74 3.40 16.62 -2.58
C HIS A 74 3.44 15.34 -1.76
N ALA A 75 4.11 15.40 -0.60
CA ALA A 75 4.15 14.31 0.36
C ALA A 75 4.11 14.84 1.79
N LYS A 76 3.28 14.25 2.63
CA LYS A 76 3.22 14.54 4.06
C LYS A 76 2.90 13.29 4.86
N ALA A 77 3.23 13.31 6.14
CA ALA A 77 2.86 12.27 7.08
C ALA A 77 2.54 12.85 8.45
N HIS A 78 1.76 12.11 9.22
CA HIS A 78 1.42 12.41 10.59
C HIS A 78 1.57 11.16 11.45
N MET A 79 2.04 11.33 12.69
CA MET A 79 2.21 10.26 13.68
C MET A 79 1.29 10.52 14.88
N ALA A 80 0.13 9.89 14.92
CA ALA A 80 -0.81 9.99 16.03
C ALA A 80 -0.31 9.21 17.25
N LYS A 81 0.25 8.00 17.05
CA LYS A 81 0.85 7.18 18.09
C LYS A 81 2.28 6.79 17.69
N ARG A 82 3.21 6.88 18.63
CA ARG A 82 4.64 6.57 18.45
C ARG A 82 5.31 6.25 19.77
N PRO A 83 6.31 5.36 19.82
CA PRO A 83 6.94 4.95 21.08
C PRO A 83 7.81 6.06 21.71
N PHE A 84 8.46 6.91 20.88
CA PHE A 84 9.32 7.99 21.36
C PHE A 84 8.75 9.35 20.96
N GLN A 85 8.15 10.04 21.94
CA GLN A 85 7.32 11.23 21.71
C GLN A 85 8.02 12.35 20.92
N THR A 86 9.29 12.60 21.15
CA THR A 86 10.05 13.67 20.51
C THR A 86 10.98 13.17 19.42
N LEU A 87 11.63 12.03 19.60
CA LEU A 87 12.63 11.52 18.67
C LEU A 87 12.01 11.05 17.36
N CYS A 88 10.86 10.37 17.41
CA CYS A 88 10.17 9.90 16.21
C CYS A 88 9.73 11.05 15.29
N LEU A 89 9.33 12.20 15.86
CA LEU A 89 8.86 13.36 15.07
C LEU A 89 9.93 13.92 14.14
N ARG A 90 11.21 13.80 14.49
CA ARG A 90 12.33 14.27 13.64
C ARG A 90 12.36 13.58 12.27
N ALA A 91 11.85 12.37 12.19
CA ALA A 91 11.79 11.65 10.92
C ALA A 91 10.79 12.27 9.92
N LEU A 92 9.80 13.05 10.41
CA LEU A 92 8.83 13.74 9.55
C LEU A 92 9.48 14.85 8.71
N ASP A 93 10.56 15.46 9.17
CA ASP A 93 11.28 16.53 8.47
C ASP A 93 11.83 16.06 7.10
N ASN A 94 12.01 14.75 6.93
CA ASN A 94 12.53 14.17 5.70
C ASN A 94 11.45 13.87 4.64
N ILE A 95 10.18 13.91 4.98
CA ILE A 95 9.08 13.45 4.08
C ILE A 95 9.04 14.27 2.79
N GLN A 96 9.26 15.58 2.87
CA GLN A 96 9.29 16.47 1.70
C GLN A 96 10.38 16.10 0.68
N ARG A 97 11.40 15.33 1.07
CA ARG A 97 12.44 14.84 0.14
C ARG A 97 11.91 13.84 -0.88
N LEU A 98 10.69 13.33 -0.70
CA LEU A 98 9.99 12.49 -1.67
C LEU A 98 9.40 13.32 -2.83
N GLU A 99 9.22 14.63 -2.64
CA GLU A 99 8.68 15.50 -3.69
C GLU A 99 9.70 15.61 -4.86
N GLY A 100 9.17 15.46 -6.06
CA GLY A 100 9.98 15.38 -7.28
C GLY A 100 10.42 13.96 -7.67
N GLU A 101 10.37 12.97 -6.77
CA GLU A 101 10.66 11.58 -7.12
C GLU A 101 9.56 11.01 -8.04
N ILE A 102 9.96 10.08 -8.93
CA ILE A 102 9.05 9.46 -9.90
C ILE A 102 8.74 8.02 -9.46
N ILE A 103 7.46 7.69 -9.39
CA ILE A 103 7.00 6.34 -9.10
C ILE A 103 7.32 5.43 -10.31
N GLY A 104 8.39 4.66 -10.17
CA GLY A 104 8.92 3.80 -11.21
C GLY A 104 10.01 2.89 -10.67
N ARG A 105 10.85 2.37 -11.58
CA ARG A 105 11.93 1.46 -11.23
C ARG A 105 12.88 2.10 -10.21
N GLY A 106 13.12 1.40 -9.11
CA GLY A 106 14.04 1.85 -8.06
C GLY A 106 13.44 2.73 -6.98
N ILE A 107 12.15 3.12 -7.08
CA ILE A 107 11.50 4.01 -6.10
C ILE A 107 11.55 3.48 -4.67
N TYR A 108 11.44 2.18 -4.45
CA TYR A 108 11.54 1.58 -3.11
C TYR A 108 12.89 1.88 -2.44
N ARG A 109 13.98 1.74 -3.20
CA ARG A 109 15.31 2.07 -2.72
C ARG A 109 15.44 3.57 -2.43
N ARG A 110 14.92 4.41 -3.32
CA ARG A 110 14.93 5.87 -3.14
C ARG A 110 14.20 6.27 -1.86
N ILE A 111 13.02 5.72 -1.60
CA ILE A 111 12.28 5.96 -0.35
C ILE A 111 13.12 5.57 0.86
N THR A 112 13.72 4.37 0.85
CA THR A 112 14.61 3.94 1.94
C THR A 112 15.78 4.91 2.14
N ASP A 113 16.39 5.39 1.06
CA ASP A 113 17.54 6.30 1.12
C ASP A 113 17.16 7.70 1.61
N LEU A 114 15.98 8.19 1.28
CA LEU A 114 15.52 9.55 1.58
C LEU A 114 14.92 9.70 2.98
N ILE A 115 14.07 8.74 3.39
CA ILE A 115 13.26 8.86 4.60
C ILE A 115 13.41 7.67 5.57
N GLY A 116 14.18 6.64 5.21
CA GLY A 116 14.52 5.50 6.05
C GLY A 116 15.87 5.65 6.74
N LYS A 117 16.46 4.52 7.11
CA LYS A 117 17.80 4.41 7.72
C LYS A 117 17.93 5.20 9.04
N SER A 118 19.17 5.50 9.43
CA SER A 118 19.48 6.16 10.70
C SER A 118 19.05 7.63 10.78
N THR A 119 18.78 8.28 9.66
CA THR A 119 18.32 9.67 9.61
C THR A 119 16.82 9.82 9.46
N GLY A 120 16.09 8.71 9.31
CA GLY A 120 14.65 8.68 9.09
C GLY A 120 13.94 7.66 9.97
N CYS A 121 12.90 7.03 9.41
CA CYS A 121 12.09 6.03 10.09
C CYS A 121 11.76 4.89 9.14
N VAL A 122 12.07 3.65 9.56
CA VAL A 122 11.76 2.44 8.77
C VAL A 122 10.26 2.28 8.54
N HIS A 123 9.43 2.62 9.52
CA HIS A 123 7.97 2.52 9.43
C HIS A 123 7.38 3.56 8.46
N LEU A 124 7.95 4.79 8.42
CA LEU A 124 7.61 5.77 7.38
C LEU A 124 8.03 5.28 5.99
N ALA A 125 9.21 4.68 5.87
CA ALA A 125 9.63 4.10 4.60
C ALA A 125 8.67 2.99 4.15
N GLU A 126 8.25 2.11 5.05
CA GLU A 126 7.34 1.00 4.78
C GLU A 126 5.95 1.48 4.31
N ILE A 127 5.34 2.48 4.97
CA ILE A 127 4.04 3.02 4.55
C ILE A 127 4.13 3.70 3.18
N PHE A 128 5.18 4.47 2.91
CA PHE A 128 5.38 5.11 1.61
C PHE A 128 5.70 4.09 0.50
N GLN A 129 6.45 3.03 0.78
CA GLN A 129 6.69 1.94 -0.18
C GLN A 129 5.39 1.22 -0.53
N SER A 130 4.55 0.94 0.45
CA SER A 130 3.22 0.34 0.22
C SER A 130 2.34 1.27 -0.63
N ALA A 131 2.36 2.56 -0.31
CA ALA A 131 1.62 3.58 -1.03
C ALA A 131 2.05 3.69 -2.51
N VAL A 132 3.35 3.81 -2.79
CA VAL A 132 3.85 3.91 -4.17
C VAL A 132 3.66 2.61 -4.95
N GLY A 133 3.73 1.44 -4.30
CA GLY A 133 3.51 0.15 -4.93
C GLY A 133 2.09 0.02 -5.48
N PHE A 134 1.09 0.37 -4.68
CA PHE A 134 -0.30 0.37 -5.14
C PHE A 134 -0.56 1.49 -6.16
N THR A 135 -0.01 2.69 -5.94
CA THR A 135 -0.14 3.81 -6.87
C THR A 135 0.41 3.45 -8.26
N ALA A 136 1.55 2.76 -8.34
CA ALA A 136 2.12 2.31 -9.62
C ALA A 136 1.13 1.47 -10.43
N THR A 137 0.42 0.56 -9.77
CA THR A 137 -0.62 -0.28 -10.40
C THR A 137 -1.77 0.60 -10.95
N ILE A 138 -2.23 1.56 -10.16
CA ILE A 138 -3.31 2.47 -10.57
C ILE A 138 -2.87 3.38 -11.73
N LEU A 139 -1.64 3.91 -11.70
CA LEU A 139 -1.10 4.73 -12.79
C LEU A 139 -1.03 3.95 -14.11
N ILE A 140 -0.62 2.68 -14.07
CA ILE A 140 -0.63 1.80 -15.25
C ILE A 140 -2.05 1.64 -15.78
N ALA A 141 -3.01 1.36 -14.91
CA ALA A 141 -4.40 1.16 -15.30
C ALA A 141 -5.04 2.44 -15.88
N LEU A 142 -4.74 3.62 -15.31
CA LEU A 142 -5.20 4.91 -15.81
C LEU A 142 -4.58 5.24 -17.19
N ARG A 143 -3.26 5.11 -17.32
CA ARG A 143 -2.53 5.43 -18.56
C ARG A 143 -2.89 4.50 -19.72
N SER A 144 -3.21 3.25 -19.43
CA SER A 144 -3.65 2.28 -20.44
C SER A 144 -5.13 2.42 -20.80
N GLY A 145 -5.91 3.24 -20.09
CA GLY A 145 -7.36 3.30 -20.24
C GLY A 145 -8.08 2.01 -19.84
N PHE A 146 -7.41 1.15 -19.05
CA PHE A 146 -7.98 -0.12 -18.59
C PHE A 146 -9.19 0.07 -17.67
N ILE A 147 -9.12 1.08 -16.76
CA ILE A 147 -10.20 1.39 -15.82
C ILE A 147 -11.46 1.92 -16.53
N GLU A 148 -11.30 2.52 -17.70
CA GLU A 148 -12.38 3.20 -18.45
C GLU A 148 -13.24 2.24 -19.28
N ASP A 149 -12.78 0.98 -19.42
CA ASP A 149 -13.49 -0.04 -20.20
C ASP A 149 -13.77 -1.31 -19.37
N PRO A 150 -14.85 -1.33 -18.58
CA PRO A 150 -15.16 -2.47 -17.70
C PRO A 150 -15.66 -3.72 -18.45
N LYS A 151 -15.82 -3.66 -19.79
CA LYS A 151 -16.34 -4.76 -20.60
C LYS A 151 -15.26 -5.55 -21.34
N LEU A 152 -13.98 -5.23 -21.14
CA LEU A 152 -12.87 -5.97 -21.75
C LEU A 152 -12.91 -7.44 -21.30
N SER A 153 -12.80 -8.34 -22.28
CA SER A 153 -12.50 -9.74 -22.01
C SER A 153 -11.11 -9.87 -21.35
N GLU A 154 -10.85 -10.99 -20.70
CA GLU A 154 -9.56 -11.28 -20.08
C GLU A 154 -8.40 -11.19 -21.09
N GLN A 155 -8.61 -11.66 -22.31
CA GLN A 155 -7.62 -11.62 -23.37
C GLN A 155 -7.34 -10.19 -23.83
N GLU A 156 -8.36 -9.39 -24.10
CA GLU A 156 -8.23 -7.98 -24.49
C GLU A 156 -7.53 -7.16 -23.39
N ALA A 157 -7.89 -7.40 -22.13
CA ALA A 157 -7.26 -6.78 -20.97
C ALA A 157 -5.76 -7.12 -20.92
N ARG A 158 -5.41 -8.40 -21.12
CA ARG A 158 -4.03 -8.86 -21.16
C ARG A 158 -3.23 -8.22 -22.31
N GLU A 159 -3.78 -8.22 -23.50
CA GLU A 159 -3.14 -7.62 -24.68
C GLU A 159 -2.87 -6.11 -24.48
N LYS A 160 -3.84 -5.39 -23.92
CA LYS A 160 -3.74 -3.95 -23.62
C LYS A 160 -2.65 -3.63 -22.59
N LEU A 161 -2.49 -4.48 -21.58
CA LEU A 161 -1.54 -4.27 -20.48
C LEU A 161 -0.16 -4.90 -20.72
N LEU A 162 -0.06 -5.87 -21.64
CA LEU A 162 1.18 -6.62 -21.90
C LEU A 162 2.40 -5.73 -22.25
N PRO A 163 2.29 -4.64 -23.05
CA PRO A 163 3.44 -3.79 -23.33
C PRO A 163 4.10 -3.19 -22.10
N VAL A 164 3.32 -2.93 -21.05
CA VAL A 164 3.80 -2.31 -19.82
C VAL A 164 4.15 -3.35 -18.74
N LEU A 165 3.40 -4.46 -18.69
CA LEU A 165 3.50 -5.47 -17.64
C LEU A 165 4.24 -6.74 -18.05
N LYS A 166 4.89 -6.76 -19.21
CA LYS A 166 5.66 -7.92 -19.70
C LYS A 166 6.60 -8.47 -18.62
N ASN A 167 6.45 -9.75 -18.33
CA ASN A 167 7.22 -10.48 -17.30
C ASN A 167 7.12 -9.94 -15.87
N SER A 168 6.10 -9.14 -15.56
CA SER A 168 5.87 -8.63 -14.20
C SER A 168 5.21 -9.67 -13.28
N CYS A 169 4.41 -10.57 -13.82
CA CYS A 169 3.77 -11.66 -13.09
C CYS A 169 3.41 -12.81 -14.03
N GLN A 170 2.85 -13.88 -13.49
CA GLN A 170 2.49 -15.09 -14.26
C GLN A 170 1.54 -14.80 -15.43
N VAL A 171 0.56 -13.89 -15.24
CA VAL A 171 -0.42 -13.52 -16.29
C VAL A 171 0.29 -12.87 -17.49
N PHE A 172 1.31 -12.07 -17.26
CA PHE A 172 2.05 -11.32 -18.29
C PHE A 172 3.37 -11.98 -18.68
N ARG A 173 3.57 -13.24 -18.27
CA ARG A 173 4.75 -14.00 -18.67
C ARG A 173 4.75 -14.21 -20.18
N VAL A 174 5.85 -13.88 -20.82
CA VAL A 174 6.14 -14.18 -22.22
C VAL A 174 7.30 -15.16 -22.24
N GLU A 175 7.05 -16.35 -22.78
CA GLU A 175 8.12 -17.34 -22.94
C GLU A 175 9.15 -16.79 -23.92
N GLY A 176 10.40 -16.74 -23.50
CA GLY A 176 11.50 -16.38 -24.39
C GLY A 176 11.70 -17.48 -25.43
N LYS A 177 11.83 -17.06 -26.69
CA LYS A 177 12.38 -17.93 -27.72
C LYS A 177 13.86 -18.12 -27.50
#